data_88bf1a3fc5f6ae6c6f252e812ce57ba7
#
_entry.id   88bf1a3fc5f6ae6c6f252e812ce57ba7
#
_cell.length_a   1.000
_cell.length_b   1.000
_cell.length_c   1.000
_cell.angle_alpha   90.00
_cell.angle_beta   90.00
_cell.angle_gamma   90.00
#
_symmetry.space_group_name_H-M   'P 1'
#
loop_
_entity.id
_entity.type
_entity.pdbx_description
1 polymer ?
#
loop_
_entity_poly.entity_id
_entity_poly.type
_entity_poly.pdbx_seq_one_letter_code
_entity_poly.pdbx_strand_id
1 'polypeptide(L)'
;KFDYEGGQPNREAVAVIREKFIGTVVGGLGKSCYDYVITHHNRMVYGILNYAPKKAESVRKALRDSLNQMDVQKDLIGAAEFSMGLGTAVRTPEEIAESLKTAVVAVEERLVAGTGKLLDGFPKQPMLFEEKLLEKYARSVSQSLDTLDLDTIEKETDALCRTVQENPNAHGWEILELVNSAGSLFVMRLDVRDKSSYLKAFRESCENCSTTEKLFDNLKQFERKFMNEIFATREIDSARPVRLAKQYIRNHYQEPISLEEVSGKVGLSVAYFSVLFKKETGTGFAKYLMNIRMEETKVLLRETNLPVAEICRKVGYYDIKHFTHTFEKAAGVKPAVFRKLYG
;
A
#
# COMPACT_ATOMS: atom_id res chain seq x y z
N LYS A 1 -3.96 -18.30 19.84
CA LYS A 1 -3.47 -17.02 19.31
C LYS A 1 -3.82 -15.89 20.24
N PHE A 2 -2.95 -14.90 20.33
CA PHE A 2 -3.25 -13.69 21.10
C PHE A 2 -2.95 -12.44 20.28
N ASP A 3 -3.85 -11.47 20.42
CA ASP A 3 -3.85 -10.20 19.73
C ASP A 3 -3.70 -9.07 20.76
N TYR A 4 -3.16 -7.91 20.34
CA TYR A 4 -2.99 -6.75 21.23
C TYR A 4 -3.81 -5.58 20.74
N GLU A 5 -4.45 -4.87 21.65
CA GLU A 5 -5.01 -3.57 21.41
C GLU A 5 -3.95 -2.49 21.70
N GLY A 6 -3.38 -1.91 20.68
CA GLY A 6 -2.35 -0.88 20.78
C GLY A 6 -0.93 -1.44 20.63
N GLY A 7 -0.06 -0.75 19.98
CA GLY A 7 1.35 -1.00 19.68
C GLY A 7 1.93 -2.41 19.82
N GLN A 8 2.98 -2.72 19.10
CA GLN A 8 3.61 -4.04 19.25
C GLN A 8 4.33 -4.13 20.63
N PRO A 9 3.99 -5.10 21.49
CA PRO A 9 4.73 -5.35 22.71
C PRO A 9 6.15 -5.79 22.35
N ASN A 10 7.10 -5.54 23.27
CA ASN A 10 8.45 -6.02 23.10
C ASN A 10 8.48 -7.57 23.18
N ARG A 11 9.56 -8.17 22.70
CA ARG A 11 9.70 -9.64 22.63
C ARG A 11 9.59 -10.31 24.01
N GLU A 12 10.06 -9.65 25.06
CA GLU A 12 10.02 -10.16 26.44
C GLU A 12 8.57 -10.22 26.96
N ALA A 13 7.79 -9.15 26.76
CA ALA A 13 6.37 -9.14 27.10
C ALA A 13 5.59 -10.24 26.38
N VAL A 14 5.85 -10.44 25.08
CA VAL A 14 5.25 -11.54 24.29
C VAL A 14 5.58 -12.91 24.91
N ALA A 15 6.82 -13.12 25.36
CA ALA A 15 7.22 -14.38 25.98
C ALA A 15 6.50 -14.62 27.31
N VAL A 16 6.44 -13.63 28.19
CA VAL A 16 5.76 -13.72 29.49
C VAL A 16 4.28 -14.05 29.32
N ILE A 17 3.60 -13.35 28.42
CA ILE A 17 2.18 -13.57 28.16
C ILE A 17 1.91 -14.97 27.60
N ARG A 18 2.76 -15.42 26.67
CA ARG A 18 2.68 -16.77 26.13
C ARG A 18 2.84 -17.84 27.19
N GLU A 19 3.86 -17.72 28.04
CA GLU A 19 4.11 -18.68 29.13
C GLU A 19 2.92 -18.72 30.10
N LYS A 20 2.36 -17.58 30.45
CA LYS A 20 1.17 -17.50 31.29
C LYS A 20 -0.04 -18.14 30.64
N PHE A 21 -0.26 -17.89 29.35
CA PHE A 21 -1.34 -18.52 28.58
C PHE A 21 -1.18 -20.04 28.54
N ILE A 22 0.01 -20.55 28.21
CA ILE A 22 0.31 -21.98 28.20
C ILE A 22 0.04 -22.58 29.60
N GLY A 23 0.56 -21.95 30.67
CA GLY A 23 0.37 -22.42 32.03
C GLY A 23 -1.11 -22.49 32.44
N THR A 24 -1.91 -21.49 32.04
CA THR A 24 -3.36 -21.47 32.30
C THR A 24 -4.08 -22.59 31.57
N VAL A 25 -3.76 -22.80 30.28
CA VAL A 25 -4.35 -23.88 29.47
C VAL A 25 -4.01 -25.25 30.03
N VAL A 26 -2.73 -25.48 30.31
CA VAL A 26 -2.24 -26.76 30.87
C VAL A 26 -2.88 -27.05 32.23
N GLY A 27 -2.95 -26.04 33.11
CA GLY A 27 -3.59 -26.14 34.41
C GLY A 27 -5.09 -26.47 34.28
N GLY A 28 -5.80 -25.84 33.31
CA GLY A 28 -7.21 -26.08 33.04
C GLY A 28 -7.50 -27.45 32.46
N LEU A 29 -6.62 -27.99 31.62
CA LEU A 29 -6.78 -29.33 31.02
C LEU A 29 -6.76 -30.44 32.08
N GLY A 30 -5.88 -30.34 33.07
CA GLY A 30 -5.81 -31.21 34.24
C GLY A 30 -5.93 -32.70 33.85
N LYS A 31 -6.94 -33.38 34.43
CA LYS A 31 -7.22 -34.82 34.17
C LYS A 31 -8.10 -35.08 32.92
N SER A 32 -8.36 -34.03 32.11
CA SER A 32 -9.21 -34.16 30.93
C SER A 32 -8.48 -34.79 29.73
N CYS A 33 -7.15 -34.64 29.69
CA CYS A 33 -6.27 -35.23 28.66
C CYS A 33 -5.38 -36.31 29.27
N TYR A 34 -4.99 -37.28 28.44
CA TYR A 34 -3.95 -38.26 28.76
C TYR A 34 -2.56 -37.67 28.64
N ASP A 35 -2.36 -36.89 27.58
CA ASP A 35 -1.11 -36.27 27.24
C ASP A 35 -1.35 -35.05 26.34
N TYR A 36 -0.35 -34.18 26.23
CA TYR A 36 -0.38 -33.02 25.33
C TYR A 36 1.03 -32.65 24.87
N VAL A 37 1.12 -32.07 23.68
CA VAL A 37 2.34 -31.45 23.15
C VAL A 37 2.00 -30.02 22.81
N ILE A 38 2.82 -29.07 23.30
CA ILE A 38 2.63 -27.64 23.03
C ILE A 38 3.91 -27.06 22.43
N THR A 39 3.76 -26.32 21.35
CA THR A 39 4.82 -25.52 20.72
C THR A 39 4.29 -24.13 20.38
N HIS A 40 5.15 -23.25 19.95
CA HIS A 40 4.74 -21.89 19.60
C HIS A 40 5.58 -21.32 18.46
N HIS A 41 4.97 -20.42 17.71
CA HIS A 41 5.64 -19.58 16.73
C HIS A 41 5.02 -18.16 16.77
N ASN A 42 5.84 -17.14 16.96
CA ASN A 42 5.37 -15.75 17.15
C ASN A 42 4.28 -15.66 18.24
N ARG A 43 3.08 -15.19 17.86
CA ARG A 43 1.89 -15.05 18.71
C ARG A 43 0.95 -16.26 18.65
N MET A 44 1.35 -17.32 17.99
CA MET A 44 0.56 -18.52 17.85
C MET A 44 1.12 -19.60 18.79
N VAL A 45 0.25 -20.20 19.58
CA VAL A 45 0.55 -21.39 20.37
C VAL A 45 -0.21 -22.56 19.74
N TYR A 46 0.49 -23.63 19.44
CA TYR A 46 -0.07 -24.86 18.88
C TYR A 46 -0.07 -25.94 19.96
N GLY A 47 -1.20 -26.61 20.09
CA GLY A 47 -1.34 -27.72 21.05
C GLY A 47 -1.95 -28.95 20.37
N ILE A 48 -1.37 -30.12 20.62
CA ILE A 48 -1.94 -31.41 20.30
C ILE A 48 -2.38 -32.03 21.63
N LEU A 49 -3.67 -32.35 21.73
CA LEU A 49 -4.27 -32.87 22.96
C LEU A 49 -4.73 -34.30 22.73
N ASN A 50 -4.23 -35.24 23.54
CA ASN A 50 -4.64 -36.64 23.51
C ASN A 50 -5.66 -36.91 24.61
N TYR A 51 -6.90 -37.26 24.25
CA TYR A 51 -7.99 -37.48 25.20
C TYR A 51 -8.96 -38.57 24.70
N ALA A 52 -9.68 -39.21 25.64
CA ALA A 52 -10.71 -40.15 25.29
C ALA A 52 -11.91 -39.45 24.61
N PRO A 53 -12.57 -40.02 23.57
CA PRO A 53 -13.70 -39.40 22.89
C PRO A 53 -14.81 -38.91 23.86
N LYS A 54 -15.10 -39.64 24.91
CA LYS A 54 -16.06 -39.28 25.96
C LYS A 54 -15.67 -38.06 26.79
N LYS A 55 -14.42 -37.59 26.68
CA LYS A 55 -13.88 -36.42 27.37
C LYS A 55 -13.93 -35.14 26.51
N ALA A 56 -14.34 -35.23 25.25
CA ALA A 56 -14.30 -34.10 24.29
C ALA A 56 -14.97 -32.83 24.87
N GLU A 57 -16.17 -32.95 25.45
CA GLU A 57 -16.86 -31.80 26.05
C GLU A 57 -16.15 -31.26 27.31
N SER A 58 -15.52 -32.13 28.10
CA SER A 58 -14.72 -31.70 29.25
C SER A 58 -13.47 -30.93 28.81
N VAL A 59 -12.82 -31.34 27.71
CA VAL A 59 -11.69 -30.63 27.13
C VAL A 59 -12.14 -29.27 26.59
N ARG A 60 -13.24 -29.21 25.83
CA ARG A 60 -13.81 -27.94 25.33
C ARG A 60 -14.17 -26.97 26.44
N LYS A 61 -14.78 -27.49 27.52
CA LYS A 61 -15.08 -26.68 28.70
C LYS A 61 -13.80 -26.14 29.33
N ALA A 62 -12.80 -26.96 29.56
CA ALA A 62 -11.53 -26.56 30.15
C ALA A 62 -10.83 -25.47 29.31
N LEU A 63 -10.86 -25.55 27.98
CA LEU A 63 -10.31 -24.54 27.09
C LEU A 63 -11.09 -23.21 27.19
N ARG A 64 -12.45 -23.24 27.22
CA ARG A 64 -13.26 -22.03 27.43
C ARG A 64 -13.00 -21.40 28.82
N ASP A 65 -12.92 -22.20 29.85
CA ASP A 65 -12.62 -21.71 31.21
C ASP A 65 -11.23 -21.06 31.26
N SER A 66 -10.25 -21.62 30.56
CA SER A 66 -8.92 -21.03 30.43
C SER A 66 -8.94 -19.69 29.70
N LEU A 67 -9.73 -19.53 28.62
CA LEU A 67 -9.92 -18.24 27.95
C LEU A 67 -10.54 -17.20 28.89
N ASN A 68 -11.61 -17.58 29.58
CA ASN A 68 -12.29 -16.70 30.55
C ASN A 68 -11.34 -16.26 31.67
N GLN A 69 -10.50 -17.17 32.15
CA GLN A 69 -9.49 -16.85 33.17
C GLN A 69 -8.44 -15.85 32.64
N MET A 70 -8.02 -15.96 31.39
CA MET A 70 -7.10 -15.02 30.76
C MET A 70 -7.77 -13.66 30.55
N ASP A 71 -9.04 -13.61 30.15
CA ASP A 71 -9.79 -12.36 29.93
C ASP A 71 -9.92 -11.56 31.24
N VAL A 72 -10.20 -12.22 32.36
CA VAL A 72 -10.23 -11.56 33.70
C VAL A 72 -8.89 -10.93 34.05
N GLN A 73 -7.79 -11.45 33.52
CA GLN A 73 -6.43 -10.99 33.80
C GLN A 73 -5.85 -10.05 32.72
N LYS A 74 -6.65 -9.66 31.71
CA LYS A 74 -6.13 -8.90 30.56
C LYS A 74 -5.45 -7.58 30.94
N ASP A 75 -5.96 -6.89 31.96
CA ASP A 75 -5.37 -5.63 32.45
C ASP A 75 -3.97 -5.82 33.05
N LEU A 76 -3.70 -6.99 33.58
CA LEU A 76 -2.39 -7.35 34.16
C LEU A 76 -1.35 -7.77 33.09
N ILE A 77 -1.83 -8.15 31.89
CA ILE A 77 -1.02 -8.68 30.81
C ILE A 77 -1.00 -7.78 29.57
N GLY A 78 -1.34 -6.48 29.75
CA GLY A 78 -1.20 -5.47 28.72
C GLY A 78 -2.27 -5.51 27.61
N ALA A 79 -3.53 -5.71 27.99
CA ALA A 79 -4.69 -5.73 27.06
C ALA A 79 -4.55 -6.75 25.91
N ALA A 80 -3.96 -7.92 26.19
CA ALA A 80 -3.92 -9.02 25.24
C ALA A 80 -5.24 -9.78 25.22
N GLU A 81 -5.76 -10.04 24.03
CA GLU A 81 -6.94 -10.87 23.80
C GLU A 81 -6.56 -12.23 23.24
N PHE A 82 -7.17 -13.30 23.75
CA PHE A 82 -6.83 -14.67 23.40
C PHE A 82 -7.97 -15.32 22.64
N SER A 83 -7.67 -15.90 21.48
CA SER A 83 -8.62 -16.73 20.74
C SER A 83 -8.03 -18.13 20.56
N MET A 84 -8.87 -19.14 20.60
CA MET A 84 -8.46 -20.53 20.36
C MET A 84 -9.24 -21.09 19.17
N GLY A 85 -8.53 -21.73 18.25
CA GLY A 85 -9.12 -22.56 17.20
C GLY A 85 -9.00 -24.03 17.59
N LEU A 86 -10.10 -24.77 17.53
CA LEU A 86 -10.11 -26.21 17.76
C LEU A 86 -10.25 -26.95 16.44
N GLY A 87 -9.24 -27.75 16.12
CA GLY A 87 -9.24 -28.58 14.93
C GLY A 87 -10.16 -29.81 15.04
N THR A 88 -10.39 -30.43 13.92
CA THR A 88 -11.16 -31.68 13.84
C THR A 88 -10.49 -32.76 14.68
N ALA A 89 -11.26 -33.42 15.52
CA ALA A 89 -10.77 -34.55 16.30
C ALA A 89 -10.43 -35.74 15.37
N VAL A 90 -9.24 -36.26 15.52
CA VAL A 90 -8.70 -37.36 14.68
C VAL A 90 -8.34 -38.57 15.53
N ARG A 91 -8.14 -39.71 14.90
CA ARG A 91 -7.87 -40.96 15.60
C ARG A 91 -6.50 -41.54 15.35
N THR A 92 -5.84 -41.11 14.28
CA THR A 92 -4.54 -41.64 13.88
C THR A 92 -3.49 -40.53 13.82
N PRO A 93 -2.20 -40.82 14.04
CA PRO A 93 -1.14 -39.84 13.97
C PRO A 93 -1.00 -39.17 12.58
N GLU A 94 -1.32 -39.88 11.51
CA GLU A 94 -1.24 -39.41 10.13
C GLU A 94 -2.21 -38.25 9.86
N GLU A 95 -3.32 -38.19 10.58
CA GLU A 95 -4.36 -37.19 10.44
C GLU A 95 -4.07 -35.91 11.28
N ILE A 96 -3.04 -35.93 12.13
CA ILE A 96 -2.73 -34.78 13.02
C ILE A 96 -2.44 -33.52 12.20
N ALA A 97 -1.74 -33.63 11.08
CA ALA A 97 -1.44 -32.47 10.22
C ALA A 97 -2.72 -31.80 9.70
N GLU A 98 -3.72 -32.61 9.35
CA GLU A 98 -5.02 -32.08 8.90
C GLU A 98 -5.80 -31.45 10.05
N SER A 99 -5.80 -32.07 11.22
CA SER A 99 -6.38 -31.49 12.43
C SER A 99 -5.77 -30.13 12.78
N LEU A 100 -4.45 -29.98 12.69
CA LEU A 100 -3.76 -28.70 12.90
C LEU A 100 -4.17 -27.63 11.88
N LYS A 101 -4.29 -28.00 10.60
CA LYS A 101 -4.77 -27.07 9.56
C LYS A 101 -6.17 -26.58 9.88
N THR A 102 -7.09 -27.46 10.24
CA THR A 102 -8.47 -27.07 10.61
C THR A 102 -8.49 -26.19 11.85
N ALA A 103 -7.58 -26.38 12.83
CA ALA A 103 -7.44 -25.51 13.99
C ALA A 103 -6.97 -24.10 13.63
N VAL A 104 -5.99 -24.00 12.69
CA VAL A 104 -5.52 -22.69 12.18
C VAL A 104 -6.65 -21.97 11.44
N VAL A 105 -7.39 -22.66 10.58
CA VAL A 105 -8.53 -22.06 9.88
C VAL A 105 -9.59 -21.62 10.90
N ALA A 106 -9.91 -22.44 11.90
CA ALA A 106 -10.88 -22.09 12.93
C ALA A 106 -10.46 -20.84 13.73
N VAL A 107 -9.19 -20.68 14.09
CA VAL A 107 -8.76 -19.48 14.85
C VAL A 107 -8.80 -18.20 14.00
N GLU A 108 -8.69 -18.30 12.68
CA GLU A 108 -8.80 -17.12 11.82
C GLU A 108 -10.25 -16.59 11.69
N GLU A 109 -11.27 -17.42 12.04
CA GLU A 109 -12.66 -16.95 12.15
C GLU A 109 -12.84 -15.84 13.20
N ARG A 110 -11.84 -15.60 14.07
CA ARG A 110 -11.84 -14.46 15.00
C ARG A 110 -11.94 -13.11 14.28
N LEU A 111 -11.48 -13.01 13.03
CA LEU A 111 -11.55 -11.79 12.22
C LEU A 111 -13.01 -11.35 11.95
N VAL A 112 -13.94 -12.30 11.92
CA VAL A 112 -15.38 -12.07 11.71
C VAL A 112 -16.17 -12.24 13.00
N ALA A 113 -15.89 -13.33 13.75
CA ALA A 113 -16.63 -13.65 14.96
C ALA A 113 -16.20 -12.81 16.18
N GLY A 114 -15.09 -12.10 16.10
CA GLY A 114 -14.46 -11.38 17.21
C GLY A 114 -13.53 -12.27 18.04
N THR A 115 -12.65 -11.64 18.79
CA THR A 115 -11.66 -12.25 19.67
C THR A 115 -12.27 -12.79 20.97
N GLY A 116 -11.45 -13.39 21.83
CA GLY A 116 -11.90 -13.87 23.16
C GLY A 116 -12.66 -15.19 23.13
N LYS A 117 -12.68 -15.91 22.03
CA LYS A 117 -13.54 -17.08 21.83
C LYS A 117 -12.78 -18.37 21.53
N LEU A 118 -13.39 -19.48 21.93
CA LEU A 118 -13.06 -20.80 21.43
C LEU A 118 -13.87 -21.03 20.15
N LEU A 119 -13.18 -21.07 19.03
CA LEU A 119 -13.74 -21.23 17.68
C LEU A 119 -13.53 -22.68 17.26
N ASP A 120 -14.60 -23.36 16.96
CA ASP A 120 -14.59 -24.74 16.50
C ASP A 120 -15.52 -24.89 15.28
N GLY A 121 -15.22 -25.89 14.50
CA GLY A 121 -15.93 -26.15 13.26
C GLY A 121 -15.17 -25.64 12.03
N PHE A 122 -15.18 -26.45 11.01
CA PHE A 122 -14.65 -26.13 9.70
C PHE A 122 -15.79 -25.56 8.85
N PRO A 123 -15.60 -24.42 8.17
CA PRO A 123 -16.62 -23.92 7.25
C PRO A 123 -16.91 -24.95 6.17
N LYS A 124 -18.19 -25.32 6.04
CA LYS A 124 -18.62 -26.41 5.17
C LYS A 124 -18.54 -26.08 3.67
N GLN A 125 -18.51 -24.81 3.34
CA GLN A 125 -18.37 -24.33 1.96
C GLN A 125 -17.53 -23.07 1.97
N PRO A 126 -16.34 -23.10 1.35
CA PRO A 126 -15.57 -21.88 1.15
C PRO A 126 -16.36 -20.95 0.23
N MET A 127 -16.40 -19.69 0.57
CA MET A 127 -16.85 -18.66 -0.33
C MET A 127 -15.65 -18.22 -1.16
N LEU A 128 -15.55 -18.74 -2.36
CA LEU A 128 -14.55 -18.27 -3.31
C LEU A 128 -14.84 -16.80 -3.63
N PHE A 129 -14.04 -15.90 -3.09
CA PHE A 129 -14.02 -14.53 -3.57
C PHE A 129 -13.74 -14.56 -5.08
N GLU A 130 -14.63 -14.01 -5.87
CA GLU A 130 -14.52 -14.05 -7.31
C GLU A 130 -13.14 -13.53 -7.75
N GLU A 131 -12.41 -14.30 -8.56
CA GLU A 131 -11.15 -13.90 -9.20
C GLU A 131 -11.23 -12.47 -9.77
N LYS A 132 -12.40 -12.07 -10.24
CA LYS A 132 -12.72 -10.73 -10.76
C LYS A 132 -12.48 -9.58 -9.77
N LEU A 133 -12.64 -9.81 -8.47
CA LEU A 133 -12.38 -8.77 -7.46
C LEU A 133 -10.89 -8.42 -7.41
N LEU A 134 -10.04 -9.43 -7.34
CA LEU A 134 -8.59 -9.25 -7.34
C LEU A 134 -8.08 -8.75 -8.70
N GLU A 135 -8.69 -9.16 -9.81
CA GLU A 135 -8.36 -8.62 -11.13
C GLU A 135 -8.67 -7.13 -11.26
N LYS A 136 -9.83 -6.70 -10.75
CA LYS A 136 -10.20 -5.28 -10.74
C LYS A 136 -9.20 -4.48 -9.91
N TYR A 137 -8.93 -4.92 -8.68
CA TYR A 137 -7.94 -4.30 -7.80
C TYR A 137 -6.56 -4.23 -8.47
N ALA A 138 -6.08 -5.33 -9.06
CA ALA A 138 -4.76 -5.38 -9.71
C ALA A 138 -4.65 -4.42 -10.90
N ARG A 139 -5.72 -4.24 -11.68
CA ARG A 139 -5.77 -3.26 -12.79
C ARG A 139 -5.71 -1.83 -12.27
N SER A 140 -6.51 -1.51 -11.25
CA SER A 140 -6.52 -0.18 -10.63
C SER A 140 -5.18 0.17 -9.99
N VAL A 141 -4.57 -0.78 -9.25
CA VAL A 141 -3.22 -0.62 -8.70
C VAL A 141 -2.20 -0.34 -9.79
N SER A 142 -2.21 -1.10 -10.89
CA SER A 142 -1.27 -0.90 -12.00
C SER A 142 -1.37 0.51 -12.59
N GLN A 143 -2.60 0.97 -12.87
CA GLN A 143 -2.84 2.32 -13.41
C GLN A 143 -2.45 3.42 -12.42
N SER A 144 -2.77 3.22 -11.15
CA SER A 144 -2.51 4.20 -10.09
C SER A 144 -1.03 4.33 -9.76
N LEU A 145 -0.24 3.26 -9.88
CA LEU A 145 1.22 3.31 -9.75
C LEU A 145 1.88 4.11 -10.88
N ASP A 146 1.33 4.03 -12.10
CA ASP A 146 1.82 4.79 -13.24
C ASP A 146 1.51 6.29 -13.10
N THR A 147 0.36 6.64 -12.54
CA THR A 147 -0.11 8.02 -12.34
C THR A 147 0.21 8.57 -10.96
N LEU A 148 0.71 7.75 -10.02
CA LEU A 148 0.94 8.08 -8.62
C LEU A 148 -0.34 8.51 -7.88
N ASP A 149 -1.46 7.86 -8.17
CA ASP A 149 -2.78 8.14 -7.60
C ASP A 149 -3.07 7.21 -6.41
N LEU A 150 -2.65 7.63 -5.20
CA LEU A 150 -2.91 6.90 -3.95
C LEU A 150 -4.42 6.84 -3.63
N ASP A 151 -5.16 7.90 -3.91
CA ASP A 151 -6.59 7.98 -3.58
C ASP A 151 -7.40 6.89 -4.31
N THR A 152 -7.03 6.56 -5.54
CA THR A 152 -7.67 5.48 -6.30
C THR A 152 -7.32 4.11 -5.71
N ILE A 153 -6.08 3.88 -5.26
CA ILE A 153 -5.71 2.62 -4.61
C ILE A 153 -6.53 2.43 -3.32
N GLU A 154 -6.59 3.46 -2.47
CA GLU A 154 -7.34 3.42 -1.20
C GLU A 154 -8.84 3.17 -1.43
N LYS A 155 -9.44 3.78 -2.45
CA LYS A 155 -10.85 3.54 -2.83
C LYS A 155 -11.11 2.10 -3.26
N GLU A 156 -10.20 1.49 -4.01
CA GLU A 156 -10.35 0.07 -4.40
C GLU A 156 -10.15 -0.87 -3.21
N THR A 157 -9.23 -0.56 -2.30
CA THR A 157 -9.06 -1.30 -1.04
C THR A 157 -10.30 -1.18 -0.15
N ASP A 158 -10.91 0.01 -0.06
CA ASP A 158 -12.21 0.20 0.63
C ASP A 158 -13.35 -0.54 -0.07
N ALA A 159 -13.33 -0.65 -1.39
CA ALA A 159 -14.31 -1.43 -2.14
C ALA A 159 -14.19 -2.94 -1.84
N LEU A 160 -12.97 -3.47 -1.77
CA LEU A 160 -12.73 -4.85 -1.31
C LEU A 160 -13.27 -5.07 0.10
N CYS A 161 -12.97 -4.17 1.03
CA CYS A 161 -13.43 -4.23 2.42
C CYS A 161 -14.97 -4.27 2.50
N ARG A 162 -15.65 -3.37 1.79
CA ARG A 162 -17.12 -3.35 1.75
C ARG A 162 -17.70 -4.64 1.18
N THR A 163 -17.15 -5.16 0.09
CA THR A 163 -17.61 -6.43 -0.50
C THR A 163 -17.54 -7.59 0.49
N VAL A 164 -16.48 -7.62 1.31
CA VAL A 164 -16.31 -8.63 2.36
C VAL A 164 -17.32 -8.44 3.49
N GLN A 165 -17.50 -7.19 3.96
CA GLN A 165 -18.42 -6.88 5.07
C GLN A 165 -19.90 -7.07 4.72
N GLU A 166 -20.26 -6.84 3.46
CA GLU A 166 -21.63 -7.05 2.96
C GLU A 166 -21.97 -8.53 2.77
N ASN A 167 -20.97 -9.40 2.85
CA ASN A 167 -21.17 -10.82 2.64
C ASN A 167 -21.30 -11.59 3.95
N PRO A 168 -22.52 -12.07 4.29
CA PRO A 168 -22.77 -12.75 5.55
C PRO A 168 -22.11 -14.13 5.67
N ASN A 169 -21.60 -14.67 4.57
CA ASN A 169 -20.92 -15.96 4.52
C ASN A 169 -19.37 -15.83 4.39
N ALA A 170 -18.84 -14.62 4.56
CA ALA A 170 -17.40 -14.42 4.51
C ALA A 170 -16.72 -15.07 5.73
N HIS A 171 -15.67 -15.86 5.48
CA HIS A 171 -14.89 -16.52 6.51
C HIS A 171 -13.60 -15.78 6.80
N GLY A 172 -13.18 -15.76 8.06
CA GLY A 172 -11.99 -15.03 8.49
C GLY A 172 -10.71 -15.46 7.76
N TRP A 173 -10.53 -16.75 7.51
CA TRP A 173 -9.39 -17.27 6.78
C TRP A 173 -9.37 -16.84 5.30
N GLU A 174 -10.55 -16.78 4.63
CA GLU A 174 -10.68 -16.31 3.24
C GLU A 174 -10.38 -14.82 3.13
N ILE A 175 -10.84 -14.02 4.10
CA ILE A 175 -10.54 -12.59 4.17
C ILE A 175 -9.03 -12.36 4.32
N LEU A 176 -8.39 -13.13 5.19
CA LEU A 176 -6.94 -13.07 5.38
C LEU A 176 -6.19 -13.42 4.08
N GLU A 177 -6.64 -14.45 3.37
CA GLU A 177 -6.06 -14.85 2.08
C GLU A 177 -6.29 -13.80 0.99
N LEU A 178 -7.49 -13.20 0.92
CA LEU A 178 -7.81 -12.11 0.01
C LEU A 178 -6.87 -10.92 0.21
N VAL A 179 -6.69 -10.47 1.46
CA VAL A 179 -5.82 -9.32 1.78
C VAL A 179 -4.34 -9.64 1.51
N ASN A 180 -3.89 -10.85 1.84
CA ASN A 180 -2.54 -11.30 1.50
C ASN A 180 -2.31 -11.35 -0.03
N SER A 181 -3.32 -11.75 -0.78
CA SER A 181 -3.28 -11.77 -2.26
C SER A 181 -3.25 -10.35 -2.82
N ALA A 182 -4.08 -9.44 -2.30
CA ALA A 182 -4.07 -8.02 -2.68
C ALA A 182 -2.70 -7.37 -2.42
N GLY A 183 -2.13 -7.56 -1.22
CA GLY A 183 -0.78 -7.07 -0.90
C GLY A 183 0.30 -7.69 -1.79
N SER A 184 0.15 -8.96 -2.17
CA SER A 184 1.08 -9.63 -3.09
C SER A 184 0.99 -9.04 -4.49
N LEU A 185 -0.22 -8.79 -5.01
CA LEU A 185 -0.44 -8.14 -6.30
C LEU A 185 0.14 -6.72 -6.31
N PHE A 186 -0.02 -5.98 -5.22
CA PHE A 186 0.59 -4.66 -5.06
C PHE A 186 2.11 -4.72 -5.14
N VAL A 187 2.76 -5.56 -4.32
CA VAL A 187 4.23 -5.69 -4.29
C VAL A 187 4.80 -6.17 -5.64
N MET A 188 4.10 -7.07 -6.35
CA MET A 188 4.54 -7.55 -7.65
C MET A 188 4.64 -6.45 -8.70
N ARG A 189 3.86 -5.37 -8.58
CA ARG A 189 3.87 -4.20 -9.47
C ARG A 189 4.92 -3.16 -9.09
N LEU A 190 5.50 -3.25 -7.89
CA LEU A 190 6.56 -2.35 -7.47
C LEU A 190 7.90 -2.74 -8.12
N ASP A 191 8.68 -1.74 -8.49
CA ASP A 191 10.07 -1.92 -8.92
C ASP A 191 11.01 -1.87 -7.70
N VAL A 192 10.97 -2.96 -6.90
CA VAL A 192 11.81 -3.11 -5.71
C VAL A 192 12.62 -4.39 -5.79
N ARG A 193 13.86 -4.35 -5.25
CA ARG A 193 14.82 -5.47 -5.37
C ARG A 193 14.44 -6.69 -4.52
N ASP A 194 13.93 -6.48 -3.31
CA ASP A 194 13.64 -7.57 -2.36
C ASP A 194 12.13 -7.70 -2.07
N LYS A 195 11.37 -8.13 -3.08
CA LYS A 195 9.93 -8.36 -2.95
C LYS A 195 9.58 -9.38 -1.88
N SER A 196 10.43 -10.40 -1.69
CA SER A 196 10.16 -11.49 -0.75
C SER A 196 10.17 -11.03 0.70
N SER A 197 11.09 -10.15 1.08
CA SER A 197 11.15 -9.55 2.42
C SER A 197 9.92 -8.70 2.72
N TYR A 198 9.48 -7.88 1.76
CA TYR A 198 8.28 -7.08 1.90
C TYR A 198 7.02 -7.93 2.03
N LEU A 199 6.89 -8.98 1.23
CA LEU A 199 5.75 -9.91 1.33
C LEU A 199 5.73 -10.64 2.67
N LYS A 200 6.90 -11.06 3.16
CA LYS A 200 7.00 -11.70 4.47
C LYS A 200 6.58 -10.75 5.59
N ALA A 201 7.12 -9.53 5.61
CA ALA A 201 6.78 -8.52 6.61
C ALA A 201 5.30 -8.14 6.56
N PHE A 202 4.71 -8.04 5.37
CA PHE A 202 3.28 -7.77 5.20
C PHE A 202 2.41 -8.90 5.77
N ARG A 203 2.72 -10.17 5.45
CA ARG A 203 2.00 -11.32 5.99
C ARG A 203 2.09 -11.39 7.51
N GLU A 204 3.27 -11.17 8.07
CA GLU A 204 3.46 -11.11 9.53
C GLU A 204 2.64 -9.96 10.15
N SER A 205 2.50 -8.82 9.47
CA SER A 205 1.64 -7.72 9.95
C SER A 205 0.15 -8.07 9.88
N CYS A 206 -0.30 -8.75 8.83
CA CYS A 206 -1.68 -9.24 8.69
C CYS A 206 -2.04 -10.25 9.79
N GLU A 207 -1.11 -11.15 10.16
CA GLU A 207 -1.31 -12.08 11.27
C GLU A 207 -1.56 -11.39 12.62
N ASN A 208 -1.12 -10.13 12.77
CA ASN A 208 -1.30 -9.35 13.99
C ASN A 208 -2.64 -8.59 14.04
N CYS A 209 -3.44 -8.64 12.99
CA CYS A 209 -4.75 -8.00 12.94
C CYS A 209 -5.81 -8.87 13.64
N SER A 210 -6.63 -8.25 14.48
CA SER A 210 -7.66 -8.92 15.29
C SER A 210 -9.07 -8.81 14.69
N THR A 211 -9.28 -7.90 13.74
CA THR A 211 -10.58 -7.70 13.05
C THR A 211 -10.37 -7.50 11.54
N THR A 212 -11.45 -7.68 10.80
CA THR A 212 -11.46 -7.42 9.34
C THR A 212 -11.08 -5.97 9.02
N GLU A 213 -11.58 -5.00 9.77
CA GLU A 213 -11.27 -3.58 9.58
C GLU A 213 -9.78 -3.31 9.76
N LYS A 214 -9.18 -3.78 10.88
CA LYS A 214 -7.75 -3.64 11.13
C LYS A 214 -6.91 -4.30 10.03
N LEU A 215 -7.37 -5.40 9.45
CA LEU A 215 -6.69 -6.10 8.38
C LEU A 215 -6.66 -5.26 7.09
N PHE A 216 -7.77 -4.65 6.70
CA PHE A 216 -7.82 -3.74 5.54
C PHE A 216 -7.09 -2.42 5.80
N ASP A 217 -7.15 -1.90 7.02
CA ASP A 217 -6.35 -0.72 7.40
C ASP A 217 -4.84 -1.01 7.33
N ASN A 218 -4.41 -2.21 7.71
CA ASN A 218 -3.03 -2.64 7.54
C ASN A 218 -2.62 -2.68 6.06
N LEU A 219 -3.48 -3.15 5.17
CA LEU A 219 -3.24 -3.11 3.72
C LEU A 219 -3.11 -1.65 3.23
N LYS A 220 -4.04 -0.76 3.60
CA LYS A 220 -3.98 0.66 3.23
C LYS A 220 -2.70 1.34 3.75
N GLN A 221 -2.29 1.06 4.99
CA GLN A 221 -1.06 1.60 5.55
C GLN A 221 0.18 1.10 4.80
N PHE A 222 0.18 -0.17 4.41
CA PHE A 222 1.23 -0.77 3.61
C PHE A 222 1.32 -0.12 2.22
N GLU A 223 0.21 0.03 1.51
CA GLU A 223 0.10 0.71 0.21
C GLU A 223 0.58 2.16 0.30
N ARG A 224 0.09 2.90 1.30
CA ARG A 224 0.45 4.31 1.55
C ARG A 224 1.94 4.49 1.82
N LYS A 225 2.53 3.61 2.63
CA LYS A 225 3.95 3.63 2.94
C LYS A 225 4.78 3.53 1.66
N PHE A 226 4.50 2.54 0.82
CA PHE A 226 5.24 2.35 -0.42
C PHE A 226 5.00 3.46 -1.44
N MET A 227 3.78 3.93 -1.58
CA MET A 227 3.49 5.08 -2.43
C MET A 227 4.28 6.31 -2.00
N ASN A 228 4.35 6.60 -0.70
CA ASN A 228 5.15 7.71 -0.17
C ASN A 228 6.66 7.52 -0.41
N GLU A 229 7.18 6.30 -0.29
CA GLU A 229 8.58 6.00 -0.63
C GLU A 229 8.86 6.21 -2.13
N ILE A 230 7.94 5.78 -3.00
CA ILE A 230 8.02 6.03 -4.45
C ILE A 230 7.93 7.52 -4.74
N PHE A 231 7.03 8.26 -4.11
CA PHE A 231 6.93 9.72 -4.22
C PHE A 231 8.25 10.40 -3.82
N ALA A 232 8.79 10.06 -2.64
CA ALA A 232 10.03 10.65 -2.15
C ALA A 232 11.22 10.35 -3.08
N THR A 233 11.34 9.13 -3.56
CA THR A 233 12.39 8.73 -4.50
C THR A 233 12.23 9.46 -5.84
N ARG A 234 11.00 9.55 -6.37
CA ARG A 234 10.73 10.28 -7.61
C ARG A 234 10.85 11.81 -7.45
N GLU A 235 10.59 12.38 -6.27
CA GLU A 235 10.83 13.81 -5.99
C GLU A 235 12.33 14.14 -6.00
N ILE A 236 13.16 13.29 -5.44
CA ILE A 236 14.62 13.43 -5.52
C ILE A 236 15.11 13.29 -6.97
N ASP A 237 14.57 12.35 -7.72
CA ASP A 237 14.88 12.15 -9.14
C ASP A 237 14.15 13.16 -10.05
N SER A 238 13.02 13.73 -9.67
CA SER A 238 12.22 14.64 -10.50
C SER A 238 12.86 16.04 -10.65
N ALA A 239 13.62 16.49 -9.66
CA ALA A 239 14.38 17.72 -9.79
C ALA A 239 15.45 17.64 -10.90
N ARG A 240 16.00 16.46 -11.13
CA ARG A 240 17.00 16.22 -12.17
C ARG A 240 16.42 16.27 -13.59
N PRO A 241 15.35 15.52 -13.94
CA PRO A 241 14.73 15.61 -15.26
C PRO A 241 14.23 17.00 -15.61
N VAL A 242 13.59 17.71 -14.67
CA VAL A 242 13.11 19.08 -14.92
C VAL A 242 14.26 20.05 -15.08
N ARG A 243 15.36 19.89 -14.35
CA ARG A 243 16.58 20.68 -14.54
C ARG A 243 17.21 20.44 -15.91
N LEU A 244 17.31 19.18 -16.33
CA LEU A 244 17.80 18.81 -17.67
C LEU A 244 16.88 19.35 -18.76
N ALA A 245 15.57 19.26 -18.59
CA ALA A 245 14.57 19.82 -19.50
C ALA A 245 14.73 21.34 -19.61
N LYS A 246 14.85 22.06 -18.50
CA LYS A 246 15.08 23.52 -18.49
C LYS A 246 16.38 23.87 -19.23
N GLN A 247 17.44 23.10 -19.05
CA GLN A 247 18.71 23.30 -19.75
C GLN A 247 18.53 23.02 -21.24
N TYR A 248 17.87 21.93 -21.62
CA TYR A 248 17.60 21.61 -23.01
C TYR A 248 16.78 22.70 -23.69
N ILE A 249 15.66 23.14 -23.07
CA ILE A 249 14.83 24.23 -23.59
C ILE A 249 15.64 25.52 -23.79
N ARG A 250 16.50 25.90 -22.85
CA ARG A 250 17.37 27.08 -22.97
C ARG A 250 18.37 27.00 -24.11
N ASN A 251 18.87 25.82 -24.38
CA ASN A 251 19.85 25.61 -25.44
C ASN A 251 19.21 25.51 -26.83
N HIS A 252 17.89 25.12 -26.88
CA HIS A 252 17.18 24.82 -28.14
C HIS A 252 15.92 25.66 -28.34
N TYR A 253 15.71 26.75 -27.58
CA TYR A 253 14.50 27.55 -27.66
C TYR A 253 14.22 28.14 -29.05
N GLN A 254 15.25 28.29 -29.88
CA GLN A 254 15.16 28.77 -31.26
C GLN A 254 14.56 27.75 -32.21
N GLU A 255 14.59 26.49 -31.84
CA GLU A 255 14.13 25.35 -32.63
C GLU A 255 12.65 25.02 -32.34
N PRO A 256 11.94 24.32 -33.27
CA PRO A 256 10.57 23.90 -33.05
C PRO A 256 10.46 22.69 -32.10
N ILE A 257 10.98 22.85 -30.86
CA ILE A 257 10.93 21.78 -29.85
C ILE A 257 9.52 21.51 -29.34
N SER A 258 9.20 20.24 -29.13
CA SER A 258 7.89 19.78 -28.62
C SER A 258 7.99 19.20 -27.20
N LEU A 259 6.83 19.04 -26.55
CA LEU A 259 6.71 18.41 -25.25
C LEU A 259 7.18 16.94 -25.32
N GLU A 260 6.83 16.25 -26.42
CA GLU A 260 7.19 14.86 -26.69
C GLU A 260 8.71 14.70 -26.79
N GLU A 261 9.35 15.61 -27.52
CA GLU A 261 10.79 15.60 -27.70
C GLU A 261 11.51 15.79 -26.36
N VAL A 262 11.13 16.81 -25.60
CA VAL A 262 11.75 17.12 -24.30
C VAL A 262 11.53 16.00 -23.30
N SER A 263 10.30 15.43 -23.24
CA SER A 263 10.01 14.31 -22.36
C SER A 263 10.86 13.07 -22.70
N GLY A 264 11.04 12.77 -23.99
CA GLY A 264 11.90 11.70 -24.48
C GLY A 264 13.37 11.90 -24.09
N LYS A 265 13.89 13.15 -24.18
CA LYS A 265 15.26 13.48 -23.76
C LYS A 265 15.55 13.27 -22.28
N VAL A 266 14.52 13.40 -21.44
CA VAL A 266 14.65 13.20 -19.98
C VAL A 266 14.17 11.82 -19.53
N GLY A 267 13.76 10.94 -20.45
CA GLY A 267 13.36 9.56 -20.17
C GLY A 267 12.01 9.41 -19.47
N LEU A 268 11.08 10.37 -19.68
CA LEU A 268 9.75 10.36 -19.06
C LEU A 268 8.66 10.25 -20.10
N SER A 269 7.50 9.67 -19.71
CA SER A 269 6.30 9.74 -20.55
C SER A 269 5.81 11.17 -20.67
N VAL A 270 5.19 11.51 -21.81
CA VAL A 270 4.66 12.87 -22.10
C VAL A 270 3.70 13.35 -21.03
N ALA A 271 2.77 12.46 -20.63
CA ALA A 271 1.75 12.77 -19.61
C ALA A 271 2.40 13.09 -18.25
N TYR A 272 3.30 12.24 -17.79
CA TYR A 272 3.98 12.43 -16.51
C TYR A 272 4.87 13.67 -16.53
N PHE A 273 5.67 13.85 -17.59
CA PHE A 273 6.51 15.03 -17.74
C PHE A 273 5.71 16.34 -17.75
N SER A 274 4.55 16.39 -18.41
CA SER A 274 3.69 17.57 -18.44
C SER A 274 3.23 18.00 -17.06
N VAL A 275 2.77 17.05 -16.22
CA VAL A 275 2.34 17.31 -14.84
C VAL A 275 3.52 17.75 -13.98
N LEU A 276 4.62 16.99 -14.03
CA LEU A 276 5.83 17.25 -13.27
C LEU A 276 6.43 18.62 -13.61
N PHE A 277 6.57 18.93 -14.89
CA PHE A 277 7.13 20.19 -15.36
C PHE A 277 6.30 21.39 -14.88
N LYS A 278 4.96 21.29 -14.95
CA LYS A 278 4.04 22.32 -14.45
C LYS A 278 4.14 22.49 -12.94
N LYS A 279 4.24 21.39 -12.17
CA LYS A 279 4.41 21.42 -10.71
C LYS A 279 5.70 22.15 -10.35
N GLU A 280 6.81 21.83 -10.99
CA GLU A 280 8.15 22.35 -10.67
C GLU A 280 8.43 23.77 -11.20
N THR A 281 7.77 24.18 -12.28
CA THR A 281 8.01 25.49 -12.91
C THR A 281 6.88 26.49 -12.68
N GLY A 282 5.75 26.04 -12.11
CA GLY A 282 4.53 26.84 -11.96
C GLY A 282 3.76 27.06 -13.28
N THR A 283 4.32 26.66 -14.44
CA THR A 283 3.72 26.88 -15.75
C THR A 283 3.90 25.68 -16.67
N GLY A 284 2.95 25.47 -17.60
CA GLY A 284 3.11 24.42 -18.61
C GLY A 284 4.25 24.70 -19.60
N PHE A 285 4.78 23.62 -20.24
CA PHE A 285 5.88 23.65 -21.17
C PHE A 285 5.76 24.75 -22.25
N ALA A 286 4.64 24.83 -22.97
CA ALA A 286 4.46 25.80 -24.04
C ALA A 286 4.57 27.26 -23.55
N LYS A 287 4.00 27.55 -22.36
CA LYS A 287 4.11 28.88 -21.76
C LYS A 287 5.52 29.16 -21.27
N TYR A 288 6.21 28.14 -20.74
CA TYR A 288 7.60 28.27 -20.30
C TYR A 288 8.54 28.60 -21.48
N LEU A 289 8.41 27.85 -22.60
CA LEU A 289 9.18 28.10 -23.83
C LEU A 289 8.88 29.48 -24.41
N MET A 290 7.60 29.87 -24.46
CA MET A 290 7.20 31.21 -24.89
C MET A 290 7.87 32.31 -24.05
N ASN A 291 7.87 32.16 -22.72
CA ASN A 291 8.49 33.16 -21.85
C ASN A 291 10.01 33.29 -22.11
N ILE A 292 10.73 32.19 -22.29
CA ILE A 292 12.16 32.24 -22.66
C ILE A 292 12.34 33.01 -23.95
N ARG A 293 11.56 32.68 -25.00
CA ARG A 293 11.65 33.36 -26.28
C ARG A 293 11.36 34.86 -26.16
N MET A 294 10.44 35.27 -25.31
CA MET A 294 10.12 36.69 -25.08
C MET A 294 11.21 37.42 -24.30
N GLU A 295 11.83 36.78 -23.31
CA GLU A 295 12.96 37.38 -22.60
C GLU A 295 14.18 37.55 -23.51
N GLU A 296 14.52 36.56 -24.32
CA GLU A 296 15.59 36.69 -25.34
C GLU A 296 15.28 37.74 -26.38
N THR A 297 14.00 37.88 -26.77
CA THR A 297 13.58 38.99 -27.65
C THR A 297 13.86 40.36 -27.04
N LYS A 298 13.60 40.54 -25.74
CA LYS A 298 13.88 41.78 -25.03
C LYS A 298 15.38 42.11 -25.02
N VAL A 299 16.23 41.06 -24.82
CA VAL A 299 17.68 41.20 -24.88
C VAL A 299 18.13 41.65 -26.27
N LEU A 300 17.70 40.92 -27.32
CA LEU A 300 18.09 41.26 -28.71
C LEU A 300 17.59 42.64 -29.14
N LEU A 301 16.42 43.08 -28.70
CA LEU A 301 15.90 44.44 -29.00
C LEU A 301 16.73 45.54 -28.33
N ARG A 302 17.29 45.29 -27.14
CA ARG A 302 18.13 46.26 -26.41
C ARG A 302 19.56 46.30 -26.90
N GLU A 303 20.13 45.14 -27.19
CA GLU A 303 21.58 44.99 -27.42
C GLU A 303 21.95 44.97 -28.90
N THR A 304 20.96 44.94 -29.81
CA THR A 304 21.27 44.84 -31.25
C THR A 304 20.38 45.73 -32.09
N ASN A 305 20.89 46.13 -33.27
CA ASN A 305 20.14 46.87 -34.29
C ASN A 305 19.47 45.92 -35.32
N LEU A 306 19.33 44.63 -35.02
CA LEU A 306 18.74 43.66 -35.93
C LEU A 306 17.26 44.03 -36.25
N PRO A 307 16.83 43.86 -37.52
CA PRO A 307 15.44 44.06 -37.88
C PRO A 307 14.53 43.17 -37.05
N VAL A 308 13.31 43.65 -36.66
CA VAL A 308 12.37 42.89 -35.88
C VAL A 308 11.98 41.55 -36.50
N ALA A 309 11.95 41.49 -37.85
CA ALA A 309 11.71 40.23 -38.58
C ALA A 309 12.87 39.23 -38.45
N GLU A 310 14.07 39.69 -38.28
CA GLU A 310 15.23 38.82 -38.03
C GLU A 310 15.25 38.31 -36.58
N ILE A 311 14.97 39.17 -35.63
CA ILE A 311 14.81 38.78 -34.22
C ILE A 311 13.68 37.71 -34.09
N CYS A 312 12.52 37.91 -34.74
CA CYS A 312 11.44 36.95 -34.79
C CYS A 312 11.95 35.53 -35.14
N ARG A 313 12.74 35.40 -36.21
CA ARG A 313 13.30 34.11 -36.65
C ARG A 313 14.34 33.57 -35.66
N LYS A 314 15.22 34.43 -35.17
CA LYS A 314 16.28 34.04 -34.20
C LYS A 314 15.71 33.49 -32.90
N VAL A 315 14.52 33.90 -32.49
CA VAL A 315 13.88 33.40 -31.26
C VAL A 315 12.88 32.27 -31.54
N GLY A 316 12.87 31.71 -32.76
CA GLY A 316 12.11 30.53 -33.11
C GLY A 316 10.61 30.79 -33.47
N TYR A 317 10.32 32.01 -33.99
CA TYR A 317 9.01 32.33 -34.58
C TYR A 317 9.12 32.47 -36.10
N TYR A 318 8.16 31.89 -36.82
CA TYR A 318 8.11 31.94 -38.28
C TYR A 318 7.07 32.94 -38.79
N ASP A 319 6.07 33.31 -37.96
CA ASP A 319 5.05 34.31 -38.23
C ASP A 319 5.30 35.58 -37.43
N ILE A 320 5.58 36.65 -38.13
CA ILE A 320 5.87 37.96 -37.51
C ILE A 320 4.62 38.61 -36.88
N LYS A 321 3.43 38.32 -37.37
CA LYS A 321 2.18 38.83 -36.77
C LYS A 321 1.92 38.17 -35.45
N HIS A 322 2.03 36.84 -35.40
CA HIS A 322 1.88 36.06 -34.20
C HIS A 322 2.97 36.42 -33.17
N PHE A 323 4.23 36.56 -33.59
CA PHE A 323 5.32 37.01 -32.76
C PHE A 323 5.06 38.40 -32.13
N THR A 324 4.69 39.40 -32.95
CA THR A 324 4.42 40.75 -32.48
C THR A 324 3.31 40.80 -31.46
N HIS A 325 2.23 40.07 -31.69
CA HIS A 325 1.11 39.98 -30.76
C HIS A 325 1.50 39.29 -29.44
N THR A 326 2.26 38.20 -29.52
CA THR A 326 2.76 37.49 -28.33
C THR A 326 3.70 38.36 -27.50
N PHE A 327 4.60 39.09 -28.15
CA PHE A 327 5.51 40.02 -27.48
C PHE A 327 4.73 41.16 -26.84
N GLU A 328 3.77 41.77 -27.55
CA GLU A 328 2.94 42.89 -27.00
C GLU A 328 2.16 42.42 -25.77
N LYS A 329 1.62 41.19 -25.77
CA LYS A 329 1.00 40.61 -24.56
C LYS A 329 1.98 40.44 -23.40
N ALA A 330 3.21 40.07 -23.68
CA ALA A 330 4.23 39.77 -22.64
C ALA A 330 4.92 41.06 -22.13
N ALA A 331 5.12 42.07 -22.98
CA ALA A 331 5.88 43.26 -22.69
C ALA A 331 5.03 44.53 -22.56
N GLY A 332 3.74 44.46 -22.87
CA GLY A 332 2.81 45.61 -22.83
C GLY A 332 2.90 46.55 -24.01
N VAL A 333 3.95 46.44 -24.85
CA VAL A 333 4.20 47.31 -26.01
C VAL A 333 4.74 46.50 -27.19
N LYS A 334 4.59 47.01 -28.40
CA LYS A 334 5.11 46.33 -29.63
C LYS A 334 6.66 46.35 -29.65
N PRO A 335 7.31 45.36 -30.29
CA PRO A 335 8.77 45.24 -30.36
C PRO A 335 9.49 46.51 -30.77
N ALA A 336 9.00 47.20 -31.82
CA ALA A 336 9.58 48.42 -32.31
C ALA A 336 9.52 49.60 -31.30
N VAL A 337 8.42 49.64 -30.51
CA VAL A 337 8.24 50.65 -29.45
C VAL A 337 9.16 50.30 -28.26
N PHE A 338 9.22 49.00 -27.88
CA PHE A 338 10.13 48.53 -26.84
C PHE A 338 11.60 48.92 -27.11
N ARG A 339 12.06 48.77 -28.36
CA ARG A 339 13.42 49.20 -28.75
C ARG A 339 13.61 50.70 -28.56
N LYS A 340 12.63 51.54 -28.94
CA LYS A 340 12.75 53.01 -28.77
C LYS A 340 12.81 53.43 -27.29
N LEU A 341 12.23 52.63 -26.39
CA LEU A 341 12.18 52.95 -24.98
C LEU A 341 13.36 52.43 -24.19
N TYR A 342 13.92 51.27 -24.61
CA TYR A 342 14.89 50.54 -23.80
C TYR A 342 16.16 50.05 -24.57
N GLY A 343 16.27 50.31 -25.87
CA GLY A 343 17.43 50.00 -26.73
C GLY A 343 18.32 51.17 -27.02
#